data_024ccbceafc0c9e838b08eca61504c6a
#
_entry.id   024ccbceafc0c9e838b08eca61504c6a
#
_cell.length_a   1.000
_cell.length_b   1.000
_cell.length_c   1.000
_cell.angle_alpha   90.00
_cell.angle_beta   90.00
_cell.angle_gamma   90.00
#
_symmetry.space_group_name_H-M   'P 1'
#
loop_
_entity.id
_entity.type
_entity.pdbx_description
1 polymer ?
#
loop_
_entity_poly.entity_id
_entity_poly.type
_entity_poly.pdbx_seq_one_letter_code
_entity_poly.pdbx_strand_id
1 'polypeptide(L)'
;MTPSAQYLLLLHQPGTGPGPTPENLQEIMARFKVWMDGLGAKGIVAGTNGLEPTGKVLREPGGAVITDGPYAEAKEIVGGYILINAVSLDEAVAIARGCPGLDYRLAVEVRPVRRTPR
;
A
#
# COMPACT_ATOMS: atom_id res chain seq x y z
N MET A 1 -10.94 9.76 -25.74
CA MET A 1 -10.36 9.86 -24.39
C MET A 1 -10.54 8.54 -23.65
N THR A 2 -9.45 7.92 -23.22
CA THR A 2 -9.53 6.67 -22.46
C THR A 2 -9.89 6.98 -21.02
N PRO A 3 -11.00 6.44 -20.49
CA PRO A 3 -11.34 6.69 -19.09
C PRO A 3 -10.30 6.07 -18.19
N SER A 4 -9.91 6.79 -17.15
CA SER A 4 -9.04 6.26 -16.13
C SER A 4 -9.83 5.33 -15.22
N ALA A 5 -9.14 4.38 -14.63
CA ALA A 5 -9.67 3.50 -13.61
C ALA A 5 -8.85 3.69 -12.34
N GLN A 6 -9.32 3.13 -11.25
CA GLN A 6 -8.60 3.21 -9.98
C GLN A 6 -7.92 1.89 -9.67
N TYR A 7 -6.76 1.99 -9.09
CA TYR A 7 -5.97 0.85 -8.66
C TYR A 7 -5.47 1.12 -7.25
N LEU A 8 -5.48 0.08 -6.44
CA LEU A 8 -5.00 0.19 -5.07
C LEU A 8 -3.62 -0.45 -4.99
N LEU A 9 -2.65 0.31 -4.54
CA LEU A 9 -1.31 -0.19 -4.25
C LEU A 9 -1.28 -0.53 -2.76
N LEU A 10 -1.08 -1.80 -2.44
CA LEU A 10 -0.97 -2.25 -1.06
C LEU A 10 0.51 -2.45 -0.76
N LEU A 11 1.01 -1.73 0.23
CA LEU A 11 2.42 -1.77 0.60
C LEU A 11 2.60 -2.81 1.69
N HIS A 12 3.19 -3.95 1.32
CA HIS A 12 3.46 -5.05 2.25
C HIS A 12 4.84 -4.90 2.83
N GLN A 13 4.93 -5.05 4.15
CA GLN A 13 6.21 -5.03 4.85
C GLN A 13 6.40 -6.36 5.58
N PRO A 14 7.65 -6.75 5.91
CA PRO A 14 7.87 -7.97 6.67
C PRO A 14 7.14 -7.92 8.00
N GLY A 15 6.43 -9.00 8.33
CA GLY A 15 5.70 -9.11 9.60
C GLY A 15 6.56 -9.56 10.76
N THR A 16 7.78 -10.03 10.48
CA THR A 16 8.71 -10.53 11.49
C THR A 16 10.12 -10.05 11.16
N GLY A 17 11.00 -10.12 12.15
CA GLY A 17 12.39 -9.71 12.00
C GLY A 17 12.62 -8.27 12.40
N PRO A 18 13.89 -7.81 12.40
CA PRO A 18 14.20 -6.44 12.76
C PRO A 18 13.66 -5.47 11.71
N GLY A 19 13.16 -4.34 12.17
CA GLY A 19 12.76 -3.26 11.31
C GLY A 19 13.97 -2.55 10.70
N PRO A 20 13.71 -1.53 9.85
CA PRO A 20 14.81 -0.75 9.27
C PRO A 20 15.55 0.03 10.37
N THR A 21 16.84 0.28 10.14
CA THR A 21 17.61 1.14 11.03
C THR A 21 17.06 2.57 10.96
N PRO A 22 17.33 3.41 11.98
CA PRO A 22 16.89 4.81 11.91
C PRO A 22 17.37 5.53 10.67
N GLU A 23 18.61 5.29 10.23
CA GLU A 23 19.13 5.90 9.01
C GLU A 23 18.37 5.41 7.78
N ASN A 24 18.11 4.11 7.69
CA ASN A 24 17.32 3.55 6.59
C ASN A 24 15.91 4.09 6.57
N LEU A 25 15.29 4.24 7.75
CA LEU A 25 13.94 4.78 7.84
C LEU A 25 13.89 6.23 7.31
N GLN A 26 14.86 7.06 7.68
CA GLN A 26 14.92 8.42 7.17
C GLN A 26 15.08 8.45 5.66
N GLU A 27 15.95 7.60 5.12
CA GLU A 27 16.17 7.50 3.69
C GLU A 27 14.92 7.04 2.95
N ILE A 28 14.26 6.01 3.47
CA ILE A 28 13.01 5.51 2.90
C ILE A 28 11.96 6.61 2.86
N MET A 29 11.77 7.32 3.97
CA MET A 29 10.76 8.37 4.06
C MET A 29 11.05 9.53 3.13
N ALA A 30 12.32 9.92 3.00
CA ALA A 30 12.72 10.99 2.09
C ALA A 30 12.46 10.59 0.63
N ARG A 31 12.79 9.37 0.26
CA ARG A 31 12.55 8.86 -1.09
C ARG A 31 11.06 8.73 -1.39
N PHE A 32 10.28 8.26 -0.40
CA PHE A 32 8.83 8.18 -0.54
C PHE A 32 8.22 9.56 -0.79
N LYS A 33 8.67 10.55 -0.05
CA LYS A 33 8.16 11.92 -0.23
C LYS A 33 8.40 12.42 -1.66
N VAL A 34 9.58 12.23 -2.19
CA VAL A 34 9.91 12.66 -3.55
C VAL A 34 9.02 11.92 -4.57
N TRP A 35 8.87 10.62 -4.41
CA TRP A 35 8.04 9.82 -5.31
C TRP A 35 6.57 10.23 -5.24
N MET A 36 6.03 10.37 -4.03
CA MET A 36 4.65 10.77 -3.82
C MET A 36 4.37 12.18 -4.32
N ASP A 37 5.29 13.11 -4.08
CA ASP A 37 5.16 14.48 -4.58
C ASP A 37 5.10 14.49 -6.11
N GLY A 38 5.90 13.68 -6.77
CA GLY A 38 5.89 13.55 -8.23
C GLY A 38 4.57 13.00 -8.74
N LEU A 39 4.03 11.97 -8.09
CA LEU A 39 2.73 11.41 -8.47
C LEU A 39 1.61 12.39 -8.20
N GLY A 40 1.66 13.11 -7.10
CA GLY A 40 0.67 14.13 -6.75
C GLY A 40 0.64 15.27 -7.75
N ALA A 41 1.82 15.72 -8.19
CA ALA A 41 1.91 16.78 -9.19
C ALA A 41 1.30 16.40 -10.53
N LYS A 42 1.26 15.09 -10.84
CA LYS A 42 0.63 14.59 -12.07
C LYS A 42 -0.84 14.27 -11.89
N GLY A 43 -1.40 14.46 -10.71
CA GLY A 43 -2.81 14.14 -10.44
C GLY A 43 -3.11 12.64 -10.38
N ILE A 44 -2.08 11.82 -10.15
CA ILE A 44 -2.24 10.36 -10.15
C ILE A 44 -2.82 9.85 -8.83
N VAL A 45 -2.45 10.46 -7.71
CA VAL A 45 -2.85 9.98 -6.38
C VAL A 45 -4.26 10.45 -6.04
N ALA A 46 -5.15 9.49 -5.73
CA ALA A 46 -6.50 9.77 -5.27
C ALA A 46 -6.61 9.67 -3.74
N GLY A 47 -5.70 8.97 -3.10
CA GLY A 47 -5.67 8.85 -1.64
C GLY A 47 -4.52 7.98 -1.19
N THR A 48 -4.05 8.20 0.02
CA THR A 48 -2.97 7.40 0.60
C THR A 48 -2.95 7.58 2.10
N ASN A 49 -2.58 6.51 2.81
CA ASN A 49 -2.29 6.58 4.24
C ASN A 49 -1.36 5.44 4.63
N GLY A 50 -0.51 5.70 5.62
CA GLY A 50 0.18 4.64 6.34
C GLY A 50 -0.76 4.01 7.36
N LEU A 51 -0.47 2.79 7.76
CA LEU A 51 -1.27 2.05 8.72
C LEU A 51 -0.41 1.66 9.92
N GLU A 52 -1.00 1.81 11.10
CA GLU A 52 -0.36 1.31 12.32
C GLU A 52 -0.29 -0.21 12.29
N PRO A 53 0.74 -0.82 12.93
CA PRO A 53 0.90 -2.28 12.91
C PRO A 53 -0.02 -3.01 13.89
N THR A 54 -1.01 -2.35 14.42
CA THR A 54 -1.95 -2.93 15.40
C THR A 54 -3.37 -2.80 14.89
N GLY A 55 -4.23 -3.68 15.35
CA GLY A 55 -5.64 -3.63 14.95
C GLY A 55 -6.40 -4.82 15.49
N LYS A 56 -7.58 -5.04 14.93
CA LYS A 56 -8.45 -6.16 15.31
C LYS A 56 -8.97 -6.84 14.06
N VAL A 57 -9.15 -8.12 14.15
CA VAL A 57 -9.76 -8.94 13.10
C VAL A 57 -11.06 -9.51 13.65
N LEU A 58 -12.16 -9.26 12.95
CA LEU A 58 -13.48 -9.77 13.32
C LEU A 58 -13.86 -10.89 12.35
N ARG A 59 -14.40 -11.97 12.90
CA ARG A 59 -14.87 -13.12 12.13
C ARG A 59 -16.22 -13.55 12.65
N GLU A 60 -16.91 -14.38 11.89
CA GLU A 60 -18.21 -14.93 12.19
C GLU A 60 -19.33 -13.88 12.13
N PRO A 61 -20.57 -14.28 11.98
CA PRO A 61 -21.68 -13.33 11.90
C PRO A 61 -21.70 -12.38 13.09
N GLY A 62 -21.85 -11.10 12.81
CA GLY A 62 -21.88 -10.06 13.84
C GLY A 62 -20.52 -9.78 14.50
N GLY A 63 -19.44 -10.36 13.96
CA GLY A 63 -18.12 -10.19 14.55
C GLY A 63 -17.98 -10.93 15.86
N ALA A 64 -18.63 -12.10 15.99
CA ALA A 64 -18.64 -12.88 17.23
C ALA A 64 -17.23 -13.29 17.69
N VAL A 65 -16.30 -13.42 16.75
CA VAL A 65 -14.89 -13.71 17.08
C VAL A 65 -14.05 -12.48 16.75
N ILE A 66 -13.35 -11.96 17.76
CA ILE A 66 -12.47 -10.80 17.59
C ILE A 66 -11.10 -11.20 18.09
N THR A 67 -10.11 -11.03 17.23
CA THR A 67 -8.71 -11.31 17.58
C THR A 67 -7.85 -10.08 17.28
N ASP A 68 -6.67 -10.04 17.90
CA ASP A 68 -5.71 -8.99 17.57
C ASP A 68 -5.19 -9.21 16.16
N GLY A 69 -4.98 -8.12 15.45
CA GLY A 69 -4.41 -8.15 14.11
C GLY A 69 -3.22 -7.21 14.01
N PRO A 70 -2.40 -7.40 12.99
CA PRO A 70 -2.42 -8.52 12.05
C PRO A 70 -2.04 -9.83 12.75
N TYR A 71 -2.21 -10.96 12.05
CA TYR A 71 -1.86 -12.26 12.62
C TYR A 71 -0.40 -12.27 13.05
N ALA A 72 -0.14 -12.80 14.27
CA ALA A 72 1.22 -12.88 14.79
C ALA A 72 2.15 -13.71 13.90
N GLU A 73 1.59 -14.64 13.13
CA GLU A 73 2.34 -15.53 12.24
C GLU A 73 2.41 -15.00 10.80
N ALA A 74 1.87 -13.85 10.53
CA ALA A 74 1.88 -13.30 9.17
C ALA A 74 3.31 -12.99 8.73
N LYS A 75 3.69 -13.48 7.56
CA LYS A 75 5.00 -13.20 6.98
C LYS A 75 5.11 -11.78 6.50
N GLU A 76 4.00 -11.22 6.06
CA GLU A 76 3.90 -9.84 5.59
C GLU A 76 2.66 -9.20 6.19
N ILE A 77 2.75 -7.91 6.43
CA ILE A 77 1.60 -7.11 6.85
C ILE A 77 1.49 -5.88 5.94
N VAL A 78 0.26 -5.39 5.79
CA VAL A 78 0.03 -4.19 4.99
C VAL A 78 0.34 -2.98 5.86
N GLY A 79 1.38 -2.24 5.49
CA GLY A 79 1.81 -1.05 6.22
C GLY A 79 1.28 0.25 5.65
N GLY A 80 0.57 0.21 4.54
CA GLY A 80 0.00 1.40 3.93
C GLY A 80 -0.65 1.09 2.60
N TYR A 81 -1.32 2.09 2.06
CA TYR A 81 -1.94 1.95 0.75
C TYR A 81 -1.88 3.27 -0.01
N ILE A 82 -1.93 3.16 -1.33
CA ILE A 82 -2.01 4.32 -2.23
C ILE A 82 -3.09 4.00 -3.27
N LEU A 83 -4.11 4.85 -3.33
CA LEU A 83 -5.14 4.75 -4.36
C LEU A 83 -4.71 5.65 -5.51
N ILE A 84 -4.57 5.07 -6.70
CA ILE A 84 -4.10 5.81 -7.88
C ILE A 84 -5.11 5.72 -9.02
N ASN A 85 -5.03 6.69 -9.92
CA ASN A 85 -5.76 6.69 -11.18
C ASN A 85 -4.78 6.28 -12.28
N ALA A 86 -5.18 5.34 -13.12
CA ALA A 86 -4.37 4.89 -14.26
C ALA A 86 -5.29 4.39 -15.35
N VAL A 87 -4.80 4.32 -16.58
CA VAL A 87 -5.62 3.90 -17.71
C VAL A 87 -5.67 2.38 -17.86
N SER A 88 -4.72 1.67 -17.24
CA SER A 88 -4.63 0.22 -17.34
C SER A 88 -3.87 -0.36 -16.17
N LEU A 89 -4.00 -1.67 -15.98
CA LEU A 89 -3.20 -2.38 -14.98
C LEU A 89 -1.70 -2.26 -15.30
N ASP A 90 -1.32 -2.33 -16.57
CA ASP A 90 0.08 -2.20 -16.96
C ASP A 90 0.64 -0.83 -16.56
N GLU A 91 -0.14 0.23 -16.73
CA GLU A 91 0.28 1.57 -16.30
C GLU A 91 0.39 1.63 -14.78
N ALA A 92 -0.58 1.04 -14.06
CA ALA A 92 -0.53 1.01 -12.60
C ALA A 92 0.72 0.26 -12.10
N VAL A 93 1.07 -0.85 -12.74
CA VAL A 93 2.29 -1.59 -12.42
C VAL A 93 3.53 -0.74 -12.68
N ALA A 94 3.56 -0.03 -13.81
CA ALA A 94 4.69 0.86 -14.12
C ALA A 94 4.86 1.95 -13.06
N ILE A 95 3.75 2.52 -12.58
CA ILE A 95 3.77 3.50 -11.49
C ILE A 95 4.30 2.85 -10.21
N ALA A 96 3.81 1.65 -9.87
CA ALA A 96 4.21 0.94 -8.66
C ALA A 96 5.69 0.59 -8.64
N ARG A 97 6.29 0.35 -9.79
CA ARG A 97 7.74 0.06 -9.89
C ARG A 97 8.60 1.20 -9.39
N GLY A 98 8.08 2.41 -9.34
CA GLY A 98 8.79 3.56 -8.79
C GLY A 98 8.81 3.61 -7.27
N CYS A 99 8.10 2.70 -6.60
CA CYS A 99 8.03 2.70 -5.14
C CYS A 99 9.40 2.44 -4.52
N PRO A 100 9.95 3.41 -3.75
CA PRO A 100 11.26 3.23 -3.14
C PRO A 100 11.34 2.07 -2.17
N GLY A 101 10.20 1.67 -1.59
CA GLY A 101 10.17 0.54 -0.65
C GLY A 101 10.65 -0.76 -1.24
N LEU A 102 10.57 -0.92 -2.56
CA LEU A 102 11.06 -2.13 -3.22
C LEU A 102 12.55 -2.36 -3.00
N ASP A 103 13.32 -1.30 -2.78
CA ASP A 103 14.75 -1.41 -2.48
C ASP A 103 15.02 -1.78 -1.03
N TYR A 104 13.98 -1.82 -0.18
CA TYR A 104 14.10 -2.06 1.26
C TYR A 104 13.23 -3.24 1.71
N ARG A 105 13.02 -4.21 0.83
CA ARG A 105 12.31 -5.45 1.13
C ARG A 105 10.79 -5.29 1.28
N LEU A 106 10.23 -4.15 0.89
CA LEU A 106 8.78 -4.03 0.80
C LEU A 106 8.31 -4.68 -0.50
N ALA A 107 7.08 -5.17 -0.49
CA ALA A 107 6.41 -5.63 -1.69
C ALA A 107 5.22 -4.73 -1.97
N VAL A 108 4.92 -4.52 -3.24
CA VAL A 108 3.77 -3.70 -3.63
C VAL A 108 2.80 -4.59 -4.40
N GLU A 109 1.60 -4.74 -3.86
CA GLU A 109 0.53 -5.45 -4.53
C GLU A 109 -0.34 -4.45 -5.26
N VAL A 110 -0.57 -4.67 -6.55
CA VAL A 110 -1.38 -3.77 -7.38
C VAL A 110 -2.72 -4.45 -7.66
N ARG A 111 -3.82 -3.84 -7.24
CA ARG A 111 -5.14 -4.43 -7.41
C ARG A 111 -6.10 -3.44 -8.08
N PRO A 112 -6.74 -3.86 -9.19
CA PRO A 112 -7.82 -3.03 -9.76
C PRO A 112 -8.95 -2.86 -8.75
N VAL A 113 -9.45 -1.65 -8.63
CA VAL A 113 -10.61 -1.37 -7.79
C VAL A 113 -11.85 -1.72 -8.62
N ARG A 114 -12.73 -2.52 -8.03
CA ARG A 114 -13.95 -2.93 -8.70
C ARG A 114 -14.88 -1.73 -8.88
N ARG A 115 -15.38 -1.55 -10.11
CA ARG A 115 -16.38 -0.53 -10.34
C ARG A 115 -17.71 -1.00 -9.76
N THR A 116 -18.35 -0.11 -9.01
CA THR A 116 -19.67 -0.41 -8.47
C THR A 116 -20.71 -0.08 -9.54
N PRO A 117 -21.57 -1.04 -9.90
CA PRO A 117 -22.67 -0.75 -10.82
C PRO A 117 -23.61 0.29 -10.21
N ARG A 118 -24.17 1.12 -11.08
CA ARG A 118 -25.18 2.11 -10.67
C ARG A 118 -26.56 1.61 -11.01
#